data_e2fadfd0eb67c67fddf4537ebe00c90d
#
_entry.id   e2fadfd0eb67c67fddf4537ebe00c90d
#
_cell.length_a   1.000
_cell.length_b   1.000
_cell.length_c   1.000
_cell.angle_alpha   90.00
_cell.angle_beta   90.00
_cell.angle_gamma   90.00
#
_symmetry.space_group_name_H-M   'P 1'
#
loop_
_entity.id
_entity.type
_entity.pdbx_description
1 polymer ?
#
loop_
_entity_poly.entity_id
_entity_poly.type
_entity_poly.pdbx_seq_one_letter_code
_entity_poly.pdbx_strand_id
1 'polypeptide(L)'
;MRAGAVVTGYEIREDFAATAQSNVSMFLGQEILSSYEIKLRDAYEEHDDFGFDRAVLDLPEPWQVVPHLENSLRTGGILVAYNPSIIQVQTLRKRLSQGPWALVETVEVLHRTWHVEGNAVRPDHRMVAHTGFLTHARLIAS
;
A
#
# COMPACT_ATOMS: atom_id res chain seq x y z
N MET A 1 6.44 -9.51 8.92
CA MET A 1 6.28 -10.05 10.28
C MET A 1 6.19 -11.59 10.27
N ARG A 2 5.09 -12.26 9.90
CA ARG A 2 5.10 -13.76 9.84
C ARG A 2 6.18 -14.35 8.95
N ALA A 3 6.66 -13.62 7.97
CA ALA A 3 7.77 -13.99 7.08
C ALA A 3 9.13 -13.42 7.49
N GLY A 4 9.29 -13.01 8.76
CA GLY A 4 10.52 -12.39 9.26
C GLY A 4 10.71 -10.92 8.84
N ALA A 5 9.67 -10.24 8.36
CA ALA A 5 9.76 -8.83 8.00
C ALA A 5 9.78 -7.95 9.24
N VAL A 6 10.62 -6.91 9.21
CA VAL A 6 10.55 -5.75 10.12
C VAL A 6 9.70 -4.67 9.45
N VAL A 7 8.77 -4.09 10.18
CA VAL A 7 7.81 -3.12 9.65
C VAL A 7 7.85 -1.83 10.45
N THR A 8 8.05 -0.72 9.77
CA THR A 8 7.90 0.63 10.32
C THR A 8 6.65 1.26 9.72
N GLY A 9 5.70 1.63 10.56
CA GLY A 9 4.50 2.38 10.18
C GLY A 9 4.64 3.86 10.51
N TYR A 10 4.01 4.70 9.71
CA TYR A 10 3.88 6.13 9.96
C TYR A 10 2.41 6.44 10.17
N GLU A 11 2.07 7.11 11.26
CA GLU A 11 0.71 7.51 11.59
C GLU A 11 0.75 8.86 12.30
N ILE A 12 -0.08 9.79 11.86
CA ILE A 12 -0.15 11.15 12.43
C ILE A 12 -1.02 11.20 13.71
N ARG A 13 -1.94 10.26 13.85
CA ARG A 13 -2.90 10.22 14.97
C ARG A 13 -2.48 9.18 16.00
N GLU A 14 -2.30 9.62 17.22
CA GLU A 14 -1.90 8.78 18.36
C GLU A 14 -2.91 7.65 18.64
N ASP A 15 -4.22 7.95 18.57
CA ASP A 15 -5.28 6.97 18.78
C ASP A 15 -5.29 5.87 17.72
N PHE A 16 -4.98 6.21 16.46
CA PHE A 16 -4.86 5.23 15.39
C PHE A 16 -3.57 4.42 15.49
N ALA A 17 -2.47 5.03 15.89
CA ALA A 17 -1.23 4.31 16.14
C ALA A 17 -1.40 3.26 17.26
N ALA A 18 -2.05 3.63 18.37
CA ALA A 18 -2.37 2.70 19.45
C ALA A 18 -3.29 1.57 19.00
N THR A 19 -4.32 1.90 18.20
CA THR A 19 -5.24 0.91 17.62
C THR A 19 -4.52 -0.06 16.69
N ALA A 20 -3.64 0.43 15.82
CA ALA A 20 -2.87 -0.40 14.91
C ALA A 20 -1.94 -1.36 15.67
N GLN A 21 -1.26 -0.88 16.69
CA GLN A 21 -0.41 -1.69 17.56
C GLN A 21 -1.20 -2.80 18.27
N SER A 22 -2.37 -2.46 18.83
CA SER A 22 -3.28 -3.42 19.44
C SER A 22 -3.75 -4.48 18.44
N ASN A 23 -4.17 -4.07 17.25
CA ASN A 23 -4.63 -4.99 16.20
C ASN A 23 -3.52 -5.95 15.76
N VAL A 24 -2.29 -5.46 15.56
CA VAL A 24 -1.14 -6.29 15.19
C VAL A 24 -0.84 -7.29 16.30
N SER A 25 -0.81 -6.86 17.56
CA SER A 25 -0.59 -7.72 18.72
C SER A 25 -1.68 -8.80 18.87
N MET A 26 -2.94 -8.42 18.69
CA MET A 26 -4.08 -9.33 18.79
C MET A 26 -4.07 -10.40 17.70
N PHE A 27 -3.71 -10.02 16.47
CA PHE A 27 -3.75 -10.92 15.31
C PHE A 27 -2.51 -11.79 15.13
N LEU A 28 -1.33 -11.28 15.50
CA LEU A 28 -0.04 -11.94 15.26
C LEU A 28 0.67 -12.40 16.54
N GLY A 29 0.20 -12.03 17.72
CA GLY A 29 0.85 -12.26 19.01
C GLY A 29 1.71 -11.07 19.45
N GLN A 30 1.94 -10.96 20.76
CA GLN A 30 2.69 -9.83 21.33
C GLN A 30 4.18 -9.85 20.98
N GLU A 31 4.73 -11.03 20.75
CA GLU A 31 6.13 -11.21 20.36
C GLU A 31 6.50 -10.53 19.05
N ILE A 32 5.50 -10.32 18.16
CA ILE A 32 5.73 -9.68 16.87
C ILE A 32 6.03 -8.18 17.00
N LEU A 33 5.68 -7.57 18.13
CA LEU A 33 5.90 -6.14 18.36
C LEU A 33 7.38 -5.77 18.42
N SER A 34 8.27 -6.74 18.63
CA SER A 34 9.73 -6.53 18.49
C SER A 34 10.17 -6.26 17.06
N SER A 35 9.32 -6.58 16.07
CA SER A 35 9.55 -6.38 14.63
C SER A 35 8.57 -5.37 14.02
N TYR A 36 7.83 -4.64 14.87
CA TYR A 36 6.83 -3.66 14.47
C TYR A 36 6.98 -2.37 15.25
N GLU A 37 7.28 -1.29 14.55
CA GLU A 37 7.36 0.06 15.11
C GLU A 37 6.34 0.97 14.42
N ILE A 38 5.67 1.83 15.18
CA ILE A 38 4.89 2.94 14.64
C ILE A 38 5.52 4.25 15.11
N LYS A 39 5.85 5.09 14.14
CA LYS A 39 6.33 6.45 14.35
C LYS A 39 5.16 7.42 14.21
N LEU A 40 4.93 8.22 15.26
CA LEU A 40 3.97 9.32 15.21
C LEU A 40 4.55 10.46 14.37
N ARG A 41 4.31 10.41 13.07
CA ARG A 41 4.87 11.32 12.09
C ARG A 41 3.96 11.41 10.86
N ASP A 42 3.93 12.59 10.26
CA ASP A 42 3.31 12.76 8.95
C ASP A 42 4.18 12.08 7.86
N ALA A 43 3.58 11.16 7.11
CA ALA A 43 4.26 10.47 6.01
C ALA A 43 4.57 11.40 4.82
N TYR A 44 3.96 12.57 4.75
CA TYR A 44 4.25 13.59 3.73
C TYR A 44 5.49 14.42 4.05
N GLU A 45 5.96 14.40 5.30
CA GLU A 45 7.18 15.09 5.70
C GLU A 45 8.42 14.26 5.40
N GLU A 46 9.55 14.94 5.20
CA GLU A 46 10.85 14.30 5.01
C GLU A 46 11.27 13.55 6.29
N HIS A 47 11.89 12.38 6.11
CA HIS A 47 12.39 11.55 7.20
C HIS A 47 13.77 10.95 6.86
N ASP A 48 14.52 10.63 7.91
CA ASP A 48 15.87 10.07 7.81
C ASP A 48 15.90 8.53 7.74
N ASP A 49 14.74 7.89 7.65
CA ASP A 49 14.65 6.44 7.55
C ASP A 49 15.04 5.98 6.14
N PHE A 50 15.85 4.94 6.06
CA PHE A 50 16.37 4.42 4.79
C PHE A 50 16.56 2.91 4.80
N GLY A 51 16.84 2.35 3.63
CA GLY A 51 17.15 0.93 3.47
C GLY A 51 15.94 0.02 3.43
N PHE A 52 14.75 0.56 3.20
CA PHE A 52 13.55 -0.24 3.08
C PHE A 52 13.52 -1.07 1.79
N ASP A 53 13.02 -2.29 1.90
CA ASP A 53 12.77 -3.18 0.75
C ASP A 53 11.44 -2.87 0.06
N ARG A 54 10.46 -2.45 0.84
CA ARG A 54 9.06 -2.28 0.42
C ARG A 54 8.45 -1.06 1.09
N ALA A 55 7.59 -0.36 0.35
CA ALA A 55 6.70 0.65 0.89
C ALA A 55 5.25 0.33 0.47
N VAL A 56 4.34 0.43 1.41
CA VAL A 56 2.90 0.31 1.18
C VAL A 56 2.24 1.61 1.57
N LEU A 57 1.56 2.26 0.63
CA LEU A 57 0.90 3.53 0.82
C LEU A 57 -0.63 3.35 0.76
N ASP A 58 -1.27 3.59 1.90
CA ASP A 58 -2.73 3.66 2.04
C ASP A 58 -3.08 5.04 2.60
N LEU A 59 -2.99 6.05 1.74
CA LEU A 59 -3.20 7.44 2.10
C LEU A 59 -3.72 8.23 0.88
N PRO A 60 -4.37 9.40 1.11
CA PRO A 60 -5.08 10.12 0.04
C PRO A 60 -4.20 10.59 -1.10
N GLU A 61 -2.97 11.00 -0.84
CA GLU A 61 -2.09 11.66 -1.80
C GLU A 61 -0.70 10.99 -1.89
N PRO A 62 -0.63 9.70 -2.29
CA PRO A 62 0.61 8.92 -2.27
C PRO A 62 1.73 9.54 -3.12
N TRP A 63 1.40 10.37 -4.11
CA TRP A 63 2.40 11.07 -4.93
C TRP A 63 3.27 12.05 -4.15
N GLN A 64 2.80 12.54 -2.99
CA GLN A 64 3.61 13.40 -2.12
C GLN A 64 4.70 12.63 -1.37
N VAL A 65 4.47 11.34 -1.10
CA VAL A 65 5.46 10.46 -0.43
C VAL A 65 6.53 9.94 -1.40
N VAL A 66 6.23 9.86 -2.70
CA VAL A 66 7.14 9.30 -3.71
C VAL A 66 8.55 9.90 -3.67
N PRO A 67 8.76 11.24 -3.53
CA PRO A 67 10.11 11.82 -3.42
C PRO A 67 10.91 11.28 -2.23
N HIS A 68 10.27 11.06 -1.09
CA HIS A 68 10.91 10.52 0.12
C HIS A 68 11.31 9.05 -0.08
N LEU A 69 10.46 8.28 -0.79
CA LEU A 69 10.75 6.88 -1.10
C LEU A 69 11.93 6.70 -2.07
N GLU A 70 12.20 7.69 -2.92
CA GLU A 70 13.37 7.67 -3.81
C GLU A 70 14.70 7.66 -3.02
N ASN A 71 14.68 8.20 -1.79
CA ASN A 71 15.83 8.23 -0.88
C ASN A 71 15.81 7.10 0.16
N SER A 72 14.62 6.63 0.56
CA SER A 72 14.46 5.68 1.66
C SER A 72 14.38 4.22 1.22
N LEU A 73 13.90 3.94 0.00
CA LEU A 73 13.94 2.60 -0.57
C LEU A 73 15.32 2.28 -1.14
N ARG A 74 15.75 1.05 -0.95
CA ARG A 74 16.94 0.56 -1.67
C ARG A 74 16.65 0.39 -3.17
N THR A 75 17.65 0.45 -4.00
CA THR A 75 17.55 0.09 -5.42
C THR A 75 16.94 -1.32 -5.57
N GLY A 76 15.96 -1.45 -6.44
CA GLY A 76 15.15 -2.67 -6.58
C GLY A 76 13.98 -2.77 -5.60
N GLY A 77 13.84 -1.82 -4.68
CA GLY A 77 12.72 -1.72 -3.75
C GLY A 77 11.38 -1.56 -4.48
N ILE A 78 10.30 -1.99 -3.85
CA ILE A 78 8.96 -1.96 -4.45
C ILE A 78 8.06 -1.04 -3.65
N LEU A 79 7.40 -0.12 -4.36
CA LEU A 79 6.26 0.65 -3.89
C LEU A 79 4.97 -0.05 -4.28
N VAL A 80 4.00 -0.10 -3.36
CA VAL A 80 2.60 -0.43 -3.63
C VAL A 80 1.73 0.67 -3.04
N ALA A 81 0.81 1.21 -3.82
CA ALA A 81 -0.16 2.20 -3.36
C ALA A 81 -1.59 1.70 -3.61
N TYR A 82 -2.45 1.86 -2.61
CA TYR A 82 -3.89 1.68 -2.75
C TYR A 82 -4.57 3.04 -2.94
N ASN A 83 -5.37 3.16 -3.98
CA ASN A 83 -6.14 4.37 -4.26
C ASN A 83 -7.59 4.04 -4.61
N PRO A 84 -8.58 4.68 -4.00
CA PRO A 84 -9.99 4.46 -4.33
C PRO A 84 -10.42 5.13 -5.65
N SER A 85 -9.64 6.07 -6.19
CA SER A 85 -10.01 6.86 -7.37
C SER A 85 -9.01 6.71 -8.50
N ILE A 86 -9.51 6.55 -9.73
CA ILE A 86 -8.66 6.50 -10.94
C ILE A 86 -7.94 7.83 -11.19
N ILE A 87 -8.48 8.96 -10.73
CA ILE A 87 -7.83 10.27 -10.82
C ILE A 87 -6.60 10.33 -9.90
N GLN A 88 -6.69 9.74 -8.71
CA GLN A 88 -5.53 9.60 -7.81
C GLN A 88 -4.46 8.71 -8.45
N VAL A 89 -4.86 7.59 -9.07
CA VAL A 89 -3.95 6.72 -9.84
C VAL A 89 -3.25 7.51 -10.95
N GLN A 90 -3.98 8.31 -11.72
CA GLN A 90 -3.40 9.13 -12.78
C GLN A 90 -2.32 10.08 -12.24
N THR A 91 -2.60 10.76 -11.12
CA THR A 91 -1.66 11.69 -10.47
C THR A 91 -0.42 10.95 -9.98
N LEU A 92 -0.61 9.81 -9.29
CA LEU A 92 0.50 8.98 -8.83
C LEU A 92 1.37 8.49 -10.00
N ARG A 93 0.77 7.95 -11.06
CA ARG A 93 1.51 7.48 -12.25
C ARG A 93 2.29 8.60 -12.94
N LYS A 94 1.71 9.80 -13.00
CA LYS A 94 2.40 10.99 -13.52
C LYS A 94 3.63 11.31 -12.67
N ARG A 95 3.52 11.25 -11.33
CA ARG A 95 4.68 11.47 -10.44
C ARG A 95 5.75 10.39 -10.62
N LEU A 96 5.35 9.12 -10.68
CA LEU A 96 6.28 8.00 -10.89
C LEU A 96 7.03 8.10 -12.23
N SER A 97 6.40 8.61 -13.28
CA SER A 97 7.04 8.78 -14.59
C SER A 97 8.13 9.87 -14.63
N GLN A 98 8.23 10.69 -13.59
CA GLN A 98 9.21 11.76 -13.45
C GLN A 98 10.44 11.37 -12.63
N GLY A 99 10.41 10.19 -12.00
CA GLY A 99 11.46 9.68 -11.14
C GLY A 99 12.06 8.36 -11.65
N PRO A 100 12.98 7.77 -10.90
CA PRO A 100 13.68 6.54 -11.27
C PRO A 100 12.85 5.29 -11.01
N TRP A 101 11.63 5.24 -11.53
CA TRP A 101 10.68 4.15 -11.33
C TRP A 101 10.43 3.37 -12.63
N ALA A 102 10.41 2.06 -12.52
CA ALA A 102 10.10 1.16 -13.64
C ALA A 102 9.04 0.13 -13.24
N LEU A 103 8.58 -0.65 -14.22
CA LEU A 103 7.57 -1.71 -14.04
C LEU A 103 6.30 -1.18 -13.34
N VAL A 104 5.88 0.02 -13.72
CA VAL A 104 4.71 0.68 -13.14
C VAL A 104 3.45 0.06 -13.72
N GLU A 105 2.72 -0.66 -12.88
CA GLU A 105 1.45 -1.29 -13.25
C GLU A 105 0.35 -0.86 -12.28
N THR A 106 -0.87 -0.77 -12.78
CA THR A 106 -2.06 -0.54 -11.96
C THR A 106 -3.07 -1.64 -12.24
N VAL A 107 -3.58 -2.25 -11.19
CA VAL A 107 -4.58 -3.30 -11.26
C VAL A 107 -5.81 -2.95 -10.43
N GLU A 108 -6.97 -3.35 -10.94
CA GLU A 108 -8.23 -3.41 -10.21
C GLU A 108 -8.67 -4.87 -10.15
N VAL A 109 -9.09 -5.35 -8.98
CA VAL A 109 -9.56 -6.72 -8.81
C VAL A 109 -11.07 -6.73 -8.69
N LEU A 110 -11.74 -7.43 -9.60
CA LEU A 110 -13.19 -7.58 -9.64
C LEU A 110 -13.57 -9.02 -9.30
N HIS A 111 -14.48 -9.17 -8.35
CA HIS A 111 -15.05 -10.47 -7.98
C HIS A 111 -16.45 -10.58 -8.56
N ARG A 112 -16.67 -11.58 -9.43
CA ARG A 112 -17.97 -11.84 -10.04
C ARG A 112 -18.45 -13.24 -9.69
N THR A 113 -19.62 -13.33 -9.08
CA THR A 113 -20.29 -14.59 -8.79
C THR A 113 -21.21 -15.02 -9.93
N TRP A 114 -21.51 -16.32 -9.97
CA TRP A 114 -22.39 -16.92 -10.96
C TRP A 114 -23.52 -17.65 -10.26
N HIS A 115 -24.73 -17.45 -10.75
CA HIS A 115 -25.88 -18.27 -10.43
C HIS A 115 -25.85 -19.54 -11.27
N VAL A 116 -25.88 -20.69 -10.63
CA VAL A 116 -25.89 -22.00 -11.28
C VAL A 116 -26.96 -22.85 -10.63
N GLU A 117 -28.14 -22.95 -11.26
CA GLU A 117 -29.27 -23.75 -10.78
C GLU A 117 -30.02 -24.36 -11.96
N GLY A 118 -30.01 -25.70 -12.07
CA GLY A 118 -30.59 -26.42 -13.18
C GLY A 118 -30.04 -25.91 -14.53
N ASN A 119 -30.95 -25.45 -15.41
CA ASN A 119 -30.58 -24.87 -16.71
C ASN A 119 -30.32 -23.34 -16.65
N ALA A 120 -30.47 -22.72 -15.48
CA ALA A 120 -30.24 -21.30 -15.30
C ALA A 120 -28.76 -21.06 -14.91
N VAL A 121 -27.92 -20.87 -15.92
CA VAL A 121 -26.48 -20.60 -15.75
C VAL A 121 -26.21 -19.20 -16.27
N ARG A 122 -25.91 -18.26 -15.36
CA ARG A 122 -25.69 -16.85 -15.69
C ARG A 122 -24.86 -16.13 -14.62
N PRO A 123 -24.19 -15.01 -14.95
CA PRO A 123 -23.62 -14.15 -13.92
C PRO A 123 -24.71 -13.62 -12.99
N ASP A 124 -24.37 -13.40 -11.73
CA ASP A 124 -25.26 -12.69 -10.82
C ASP A 124 -25.57 -11.28 -11.33
N HIS A 125 -26.79 -10.82 -11.12
CA HIS A 125 -27.23 -9.50 -11.58
C HIS A 125 -26.52 -8.35 -10.84
N ARG A 126 -26.14 -8.59 -9.57
CA ARG A 126 -25.43 -7.61 -8.75
C ARG A 126 -23.97 -8.00 -8.65
N MET A 127 -23.12 -7.01 -8.85
CA MET A 127 -21.68 -7.14 -8.70
C MET A 127 -21.16 -5.88 -8.02
N VAL A 128 -20.26 -6.04 -7.06
CA VAL A 128 -19.44 -4.91 -6.58
C VAL A 128 -18.39 -4.69 -7.67
N ALA A 129 -18.58 -3.62 -8.44
CA ALA A 129 -17.80 -3.39 -9.65
C ALA A 129 -16.53 -2.58 -9.39
N HIS A 130 -16.44 -1.91 -8.22
CA HIS A 130 -15.27 -1.10 -7.86
C HIS A 130 -15.01 -1.17 -6.37
N THR A 131 -13.74 -1.40 -6.01
CA THR A 131 -13.25 -1.41 -4.62
C THR A 131 -12.07 -0.46 -4.43
N GLY A 132 -11.18 -0.40 -5.40
CA GLY A 132 -9.98 0.42 -5.41
C GLY A 132 -8.94 -0.12 -6.38
N PHE A 133 -7.90 0.66 -6.58
CA PHE A 133 -6.80 0.37 -7.48
C PHE A 133 -5.52 0.12 -6.69
N LEU A 134 -4.76 -0.88 -7.09
CA LEU A 134 -3.41 -1.13 -6.61
C LEU A 134 -2.42 -0.72 -7.69
N THR A 135 -1.59 0.26 -7.38
CA THR A 135 -0.48 0.66 -8.25
C THR A 135 0.82 0.21 -7.63
N HIS A 136 1.65 -0.53 -8.38
CA HIS A 136 2.99 -0.86 -7.93
C HIS A 136 4.05 -0.33 -8.89
N ALA A 137 5.23 -0.11 -8.36
CA ALA A 137 6.40 0.35 -9.09
C ALA A 137 7.68 -0.19 -8.44
N ARG A 138 8.76 -0.28 -9.22
CA ARG A 138 10.09 -0.65 -8.73
C ARG A 138 11.05 0.53 -8.88
N LEU A 139 11.78 0.85 -7.82
CA LEU A 139 12.88 1.81 -7.86
C LEU A 139 14.06 1.19 -8.60
N ILE A 140 14.56 1.84 -9.66
CA ILE A 140 15.65 1.31 -10.49
C ILE A 140 16.99 2.02 -10.25
N ALA A 141 16.99 3.21 -9.60
CA ALA A 141 18.16 3.95 -9.15
C ALA A 141 17.80 4.78 -7.92
N SER A 142 18.71 4.92 -7.00
CA SER A 142 18.65 5.79 -5.82
C SER A 142 19.90 6.65 -5.78
#